data_2431766da72d4e78aedd584e938d8b5a
#
_entry.id   2431766da72d4e78aedd584e938d8b5a
#
_cell.length_a   1.000
_cell.length_b   1.000
_cell.length_c   1.000
_cell.angle_alpha   90.00
_cell.angle_beta   90.00
_cell.angle_gamma   90.00
#
_symmetry.space_group_name_H-M   'P 1'
#
loop_
_entity.id
_entity.type
_entity.pdbx_description
1 polymer ?
#
loop_
_entity_poly.entity_id
_entity_poly.type
_entity_poly.pdbx_seq_one_letter_code
_entity_poly.pdbx_strand_id
1 'polypeptide(L)'
;MEKIKKYLPKFRPNWRGALPVVLFFGASFLLVAVFFDLQFVMTASIMTVLFQIRHARYNSWGYLFRQLVICEALALFAMIATLDTPLSLLLNFTIPFALVFLQSSQFVPKGYFASAMIFVFLQFMPPEPKDFAVQLEVVLVCWVFLTIILKLYPYLQRGKKQAKPTVQTLHTGLKQLSQMLIRIADGETDDDFSKELYKLEDTYHRMAYQMQTVFQKGDHGKKCFDMLAVMFQRSFYLVRDKA
;
A
#
# COMPACT_ATOMS: atom_id res chain seq x y z
N MET A 1 1.64 37.30 7.58
CA MET A 1 1.54 36.91 6.16
C MET A 1 2.82 36.24 5.61
N GLU A 2 4.01 36.61 6.06
CA GLU A 2 5.28 36.00 5.58
C GLU A 2 5.44 34.50 5.85
N LYS A 3 4.97 33.99 6.99
CA LYS A 3 5.04 32.56 7.34
C LYS A 3 4.23 31.69 6.37
N ILE A 4 3.13 32.20 5.83
CA ILE A 4 2.27 31.46 4.90
C ILE A 4 2.95 31.32 3.53
N LYS A 5 3.65 32.35 3.05
CA LYS A 5 4.40 32.31 1.78
C LYS A 5 5.55 31.30 1.77
N LYS A 6 6.16 31.02 2.93
CA LYS A 6 7.25 30.04 3.06
C LYS A 6 6.78 28.58 2.86
N TYR A 7 5.49 28.31 3.09
CA TYR A 7 4.91 26.96 2.97
C TYR A 7 4.19 26.72 1.63
N LEU A 8 3.80 27.79 0.93
CA LEU A 8 3.12 27.70 -0.37
C LEU A 8 3.90 26.93 -1.47
N PRO A 9 5.22 27.10 -1.65
CA PRO A 9 5.95 26.36 -2.68
C PRO A 9 6.08 24.86 -2.37
N LYS A 10 6.00 24.45 -1.10
CA LYS A 10 5.95 23.04 -0.71
C LYS A 10 4.57 22.39 -0.93
N PHE A 11 3.52 23.17 -0.93
CA PHE A 11 2.15 22.69 -1.08
C PHE A 11 1.81 22.30 -2.54
N ARG A 12 2.36 23.01 -3.53
CA ARG A 12 2.10 22.77 -4.96
C ARG A 12 2.49 21.36 -5.46
N PRO A 13 3.69 20.83 -5.19
CA PRO A 13 4.05 19.49 -5.65
C PRO A 13 3.24 18.40 -4.94
N ASN A 14 2.87 18.59 -3.67
CA ASN A 14 2.06 17.62 -2.93
C ASN A 14 0.59 17.61 -3.39
N TRP A 15 0.03 18.76 -3.77
CA TRP A 15 -1.32 18.87 -4.29
C TRP A 15 -1.53 18.07 -5.57
N ARG A 16 -0.57 18.11 -6.50
CA ARG A 16 -0.63 17.31 -7.74
C ARG A 16 -0.64 15.80 -7.49
N GLY A 17 0.01 15.34 -6.44
CA GLY A 17 -0.01 13.94 -6.03
C GLY A 17 -1.32 13.53 -5.32
N ALA A 18 -1.91 14.45 -4.56
CA ALA A 18 -3.15 14.20 -3.83
C ALA A 18 -4.41 14.29 -4.71
N LEU A 19 -4.38 15.09 -5.78
CA LEU A 19 -5.53 15.35 -6.64
C LEU A 19 -6.25 14.08 -7.15
N PRO A 20 -5.54 13.05 -7.67
CA PRO A 20 -6.22 11.83 -8.11
C PRO A 20 -6.96 11.11 -7.00
N VAL A 21 -6.41 11.13 -5.77
CA VAL A 21 -7.02 10.49 -4.60
C VAL A 21 -8.27 11.24 -4.17
N VAL A 22 -8.21 12.58 -4.14
CA VAL A 22 -9.38 13.44 -3.82
C VAL A 22 -10.49 13.28 -4.85
N LEU A 23 -10.15 13.24 -6.14
CA LEU A 23 -11.13 13.03 -7.22
C LEU A 23 -11.75 11.63 -7.13
N PHE A 24 -10.95 10.61 -6.84
CA PHE A 24 -11.46 9.25 -6.66
C PHE A 24 -12.41 9.17 -5.45
N PHE A 25 -12.03 9.80 -4.32
CA PHE A 25 -12.89 9.86 -3.13
C PHE A 25 -14.22 10.54 -3.45
N GLY A 26 -14.19 11.73 -4.08
CA GLY A 26 -15.42 12.45 -4.46
C GLY A 26 -16.32 11.65 -5.38
N ALA A 27 -15.75 10.97 -6.38
CA ALA A 27 -16.49 10.12 -7.29
C ALA A 27 -17.07 8.88 -6.60
N SER A 28 -16.32 8.22 -5.72
CA SER A 28 -16.79 7.07 -4.94
C SER A 28 -17.87 7.48 -3.93
N PHE A 29 -17.70 8.64 -3.29
CA PHE A 29 -18.69 9.20 -2.38
C PHE A 29 -20.02 9.47 -3.11
N LEU A 30 -19.96 10.15 -4.27
CA LEU A 30 -21.16 10.42 -5.08
C LEU A 30 -21.83 9.13 -5.57
N LEU A 31 -21.03 8.13 -5.97
CA LEU A 31 -21.57 6.84 -6.38
C LEU A 31 -22.37 6.20 -5.25
N VAL A 32 -21.81 6.15 -4.04
CA VAL A 32 -22.52 5.57 -2.89
C VAL A 32 -23.73 6.40 -2.49
N ALA A 33 -23.60 7.73 -2.44
CA ALA A 33 -24.68 8.63 -2.02
C ALA A 33 -25.88 8.66 -2.99
N VAL A 34 -25.66 8.43 -4.29
CA VAL A 34 -26.71 8.48 -5.33
C VAL A 34 -27.39 7.12 -5.51
N PHE A 35 -26.64 6.02 -5.46
CA PHE A 35 -27.16 4.67 -5.73
C PHE A 35 -27.55 3.89 -4.48
N PHE A 36 -27.00 4.29 -3.32
CA PHE A 36 -27.21 3.67 -2.02
C PHE A 36 -27.47 4.75 -0.98
N ASP A 37 -27.57 4.38 0.28
CA ASP A 37 -27.76 5.34 1.36
C ASP A 37 -26.44 5.87 1.94
N LEU A 38 -26.49 7.06 2.58
CA LEU A 38 -25.36 7.69 3.24
C LEU A 38 -24.74 6.83 4.36
N GLN A 39 -25.48 5.88 4.92
CA GLN A 39 -24.97 4.93 5.92
C GLN A 39 -23.81 4.08 5.38
N PHE A 40 -23.73 3.86 4.05
CA PHE A 40 -22.67 3.07 3.42
C PHE A 40 -21.44 3.88 2.99
N VAL A 41 -21.39 5.17 3.27
CA VAL A 41 -20.32 6.10 2.83
C VAL A 41 -18.92 5.68 3.32
N MET A 42 -18.84 4.97 4.45
CA MET A 42 -17.54 4.44 4.93
C MET A 42 -16.86 3.52 3.92
N THR A 43 -17.63 2.82 3.07
CA THR A 43 -17.07 2.01 1.97
C THR A 43 -16.30 2.86 0.95
N ALA A 44 -16.78 4.06 0.63
CA ALA A 44 -16.06 4.99 -0.26
C ALA A 44 -14.70 5.41 0.33
N SER A 45 -14.63 5.64 1.64
CA SER A 45 -13.38 5.96 2.35
C SER A 45 -12.37 4.80 2.27
N ILE A 46 -12.84 3.58 2.50
CA ILE A 46 -12.05 2.35 2.41
C ILE A 46 -11.47 2.17 1.00
N MET A 47 -12.31 2.30 -0.03
CA MET A 47 -11.87 2.15 -1.42
C MET A 47 -10.88 3.25 -1.82
N THR A 48 -10.99 4.43 -1.22
CA THR A 48 -10.01 5.52 -1.42
C THR A 48 -8.65 5.18 -0.81
N VAL A 49 -8.61 4.58 0.37
CA VAL A 49 -7.35 4.09 0.96
C VAL A 49 -6.70 3.03 0.05
N LEU A 50 -7.48 2.08 -0.46
CA LEU A 50 -6.98 1.09 -1.43
C LEU A 50 -6.49 1.74 -2.72
N PHE A 51 -7.21 2.72 -3.26
CA PHE A 51 -6.79 3.49 -4.42
C PHE A 51 -5.47 4.21 -4.15
N GLN A 52 -5.34 4.92 -3.02
CA GLN A 52 -4.13 5.64 -2.64
C GLN A 52 -2.90 4.73 -2.60
N ILE A 53 -3.06 3.51 -2.08
CA ILE A 53 -1.96 2.55 -1.97
C ILE A 53 -1.63 1.93 -3.33
N ARG A 54 -2.61 1.81 -4.25
CA ARG A 54 -2.49 1.00 -5.46
C ARG A 54 -2.39 1.76 -6.77
N HIS A 55 -2.81 3.03 -6.83
CA HIS A 55 -2.89 3.78 -8.10
C HIS A 55 -1.54 3.94 -8.82
N ALA A 56 -0.42 3.96 -8.08
CA ALA A 56 0.92 4.07 -8.64
C ALA A 56 1.57 2.71 -8.96
N ARG A 57 0.84 1.58 -8.76
CA ARG A 57 1.39 0.22 -8.85
C ARG A 57 0.78 -0.57 -10.00
N TYR A 58 1.51 -1.58 -10.47
CA TYR A 58 0.93 -2.55 -11.38
C TYR A 58 -0.10 -3.44 -10.66
N ASN A 59 -1.30 -3.51 -11.21
CA ASN A 59 -2.41 -4.26 -10.66
C ASN A 59 -2.76 -5.43 -11.60
N SER A 60 -2.31 -6.65 -11.25
CA SER A 60 -2.71 -7.87 -11.97
C SER A 60 -4.16 -8.26 -11.63
N TRP A 61 -4.86 -8.93 -12.55
CA TRP A 61 -6.22 -9.40 -12.31
C TRP A 61 -6.32 -10.36 -11.13
N GLY A 62 -5.37 -11.29 -10.99
CA GLY A 62 -5.35 -12.23 -9.86
C GLY A 62 -5.17 -11.52 -8.50
N TYR A 63 -4.37 -10.45 -8.46
CA TYR A 63 -4.26 -9.64 -7.25
C TYR A 63 -5.58 -8.91 -6.93
N LEU A 64 -6.19 -8.29 -7.92
CA LEU A 64 -7.46 -7.57 -7.74
C LEU A 64 -8.56 -8.51 -7.25
N PHE A 65 -8.69 -9.70 -7.85
CA PHE A 65 -9.66 -10.70 -7.41
C PHE A 65 -9.42 -11.16 -5.96
N ARG A 66 -8.15 -11.46 -5.61
CA ARG A 66 -7.81 -11.81 -4.22
C ARG A 66 -8.17 -10.68 -3.25
N GLN A 67 -7.94 -9.42 -3.65
CA GLN A 67 -8.27 -8.26 -2.83
C GLN A 67 -9.79 -8.11 -2.65
N LEU A 68 -10.60 -8.40 -3.68
CA LEU A 68 -12.06 -8.44 -3.56
C LEU A 68 -12.47 -9.44 -2.48
N VAL A 69 -12.00 -10.69 -2.59
CA VAL A 69 -12.34 -11.74 -1.61
C VAL A 69 -11.97 -11.32 -0.18
N ILE A 70 -10.82 -10.67 0.00
CA ILE A 70 -10.42 -10.15 1.30
C ILE A 70 -11.35 -9.02 1.76
N CYS A 71 -11.74 -8.09 0.89
CA CYS A 71 -12.65 -6.99 1.23
C CYS A 71 -14.03 -7.52 1.66
N GLU A 72 -14.59 -8.46 0.90
CA GLU A 72 -15.90 -9.09 1.20
C GLU A 72 -15.86 -9.88 2.52
N ALA A 73 -14.79 -10.69 2.72
CA ALA A 73 -14.62 -11.41 3.97
C ALA A 73 -14.50 -10.48 5.18
N LEU A 74 -13.73 -9.39 5.04
CA LEU A 74 -13.58 -8.40 6.12
C LEU A 74 -14.87 -7.62 6.37
N ALA A 75 -15.66 -7.32 5.33
CA ALA A 75 -16.96 -6.71 5.47
C ALA A 75 -17.91 -7.63 6.25
N LEU A 76 -17.95 -8.92 5.90
CA LEU A 76 -18.72 -9.92 6.62
C LEU A 76 -18.31 -10.02 8.10
N PHE A 77 -17.00 -10.13 8.38
CA PHE A 77 -16.51 -10.19 9.76
C PHE A 77 -16.77 -8.89 10.54
N ALA A 78 -16.68 -7.74 9.88
CA ALA A 78 -17.00 -6.45 10.52
C ALA A 78 -18.48 -6.38 10.92
N MET A 79 -19.40 -6.84 10.06
CA MET A 79 -20.83 -6.92 10.34
C MET A 79 -21.12 -7.90 11.48
N ILE A 80 -20.51 -9.08 11.46
CA ILE A 80 -20.65 -10.08 12.54
C ILE A 80 -20.14 -9.52 13.87
N ALA A 81 -19.05 -8.77 13.87
CA ALA A 81 -18.49 -8.15 15.06
C ALA A 81 -19.42 -7.12 15.71
N THR A 82 -20.40 -6.59 14.99
CA THR A 82 -21.35 -5.61 15.53
C THR A 82 -22.62 -6.24 16.11
N LEU A 83 -22.81 -7.56 15.98
CA LEU A 83 -24.02 -8.24 16.44
C LEU A 83 -24.05 -8.44 17.96
N ASP A 84 -22.89 -8.72 18.57
CA ASP A 84 -22.79 -9.06 19.99
C ASP A 84 -21.44 -8.63 20.58
N THR A 85 -21.44 -8.17 21.84
CA THR A 85 -20.23 -7.66 22.52
C THR A 85 -19.12 -8.71 22.70
N PRO A 86 -19.37 -9.95 23.16
CA PRO A 86 -18.34 -10.99 23.25
C PRO A 86 -17.72 -11.31 21.89
N LEU A 87 -18.55 -11.39 20.85
CA LEU A 87 -18.13 -11.68 19.49
C LEU A 87 -17.32 -10.53 18.90
N SER A 88 -17.73 -9.29 19.20
CA SER A 88 -16.98 -8.08 18.85
C SER A 88 -15.56 -8.13 19.44
N LEU A 89 -15.43 -8.43 20.72
CA LEU A 89 -14.14 -8.50 21.41
C LEU A 89 -13.24 -9.59 20.81
N LEU A 90 -13.80 -10.77 20.56
CA LEU A 90 -13.09 -11.89 19.94
C LEU A 90 -12.59 -11.53 18.53
N LEU A 91 -13.46 -10.99 17.68
CA LEU A 91 -13.12 -10.67 16.29
C LEU A 91 -12.17 -9.48 16.18
N ASN A 92 -12.34 -8.45 17.01
CA ASN A 92 -11.43 -7.30 17.04
C ASN A 92 -10.02 -7.64 17.54
N PHE A 93 -9.86 -8.74 18.25
CA PHE A 93 -8.55 -9.28 18.59
C PHE A 93 -8.01 -10.21 17.50
N THR A 94 -8.82 -11.16 17.06
CA THR A 94 -8.39 -12.26 16.17
C THR A 94 -8.12 -11.79 14.74
N ILE A 95 -9.00 -10.93 14.18
CA ILE A 95 -8.86 -10.50 12.78
C ILE A 95 -7.61 -9.63 12.54
N PRO A 96 -7.33 -8.57 13.34
CA PRO A 96 -6.09 -7.81 13.18
C PRO A 96 -4.84 -8.67 13.38
N PHE A 97 -4.85 -9.59 14.36
CA PHE A 97 -3.74 -10.51 14.57
C PHE A 97 -3.50 -11.41 13.33
N ALA A 98 -4.56 -12.02 12.80
CA ALA A 98 -4.49 -12.84 11.60
C ALA A 98 -4.01 -12.03 10.39
N LEU A 99 -4.48 -10.80 10.22
CA LEU A 99 -4.05 -9.90 9.13
C LEU A 99 -2.57 -9.57 9.22
N VAL A 100 -2.07 -9.24 10.42
CA VAL A 100 -0.63 -9.02 10.64
C VAL A 100 0.16 -10.25 10.26
N PHE A 101 -0.25 -11.43 10.75
CA PHE A 101 0.45 -12.68 10.48
C PHE A 101 0.43 -13.06 8.98
N LEU A 102 -0.70 -12.90 8.30
CA LEU A 102 -0.87 -13.32 6.89
C LEU A 102 -0.36 -12.31 5.88
N GLN A 103 -0.38 -11.01 6.19
CA GLN A 103 -0.09 -9.95 5.22
C GLN A 103 1.18 -9.15 5.54
N SER A 104 1.73 -9.30 6.74
CA SER A 104 3.02 -8.75 7.06
C SER A 104 4.12 -9.63 6.48
N SER A 105 5.14 -8.99 5.95
CA SER A 105 6.35 -9.68 5.52
C SER A 105 7.56 -8.83 5.83
N GLN A 106 8.73 -9.46 5.85
CA GLN A 106 10.00 -8.79 6.07
C GLN A 106 10.22 -7.60 5.12
N PHE A 107 9.67 -7.69 3.89
CA PHE A 107 9.79 -6.66 2.87
C PHE A 107 8.66 -5.62 2.89
N VAL A 108 7.51 -5.98 3.44
CA VAL A 108 6.34 -5.10 3.57
C VAL A 108 5.74 -5.26 4.96
N PRO A 109 6.40 -4.68 5.98
CA PRO A 109 5.99 -4.87 7.37
C PRO A 109 4.58 -4.32 7.65
N LYS A 110 4.12 -3.33 6.86
CA LYS A 110 2.79 -2.72 6.97
C LYS A 110 1.80 -3.22 5.90
N GLY A 111 2.01 -4.42 5.33
CA GLY A 111 1.14 -4.98 4.28
C GLY A 111 -0.31 -5.18 4.72
N TYR A 112 -0.53 -5.43 5.99
CA TYR A 112 -1.85 -5.62 6.61
C TYR A 112 -2.65 -4.32 6.80
N PHE A 113 -2.00 -3.15 6.75
CA PHE A 113 -2.61 -1.89 7.18
C PHE A 113 -3.92 -1.57 6.45
N ALA A 114 -3.94 -1.70 5.12
CA ALA A 114 -5.15 -1.44 4.34
C ALA A 114 -6.31 -2.36 4.74
N SER A 115 -6.03 -3.66 4.94
CA SER A 115 -7.04 -4.64 5.33
C SER A 115 -7.55 -4.40 6.76
N ALA A 116 -6.66 -4.02 7.67
CA ALA A 116 -7.05 -3.66 9.04
C ALA A 116 -7.95 -2.41 9.04
N MET A 117 -7.64 -1.39 8.23
CA MET A 117 -8.48 -0.20 8.10
C MET A 117 -9.87 -0.53 7.52
N ILE A 118 -9.96 -1.47 6.55
CA ILE A 118 -11.26 -1.94 6.03
C ILE A 118 -12.10 -2.50 7.18
N PHE A 119 -11.54 -3.41 7.96
CA PHE A 119 -12.24 -4.07 9.06
C PHE A 119 -12.73 -3.07 10.12
N VAL A 120 -11.87 -2.11 10.51
CA VAL A 120 -12.19 -1.09 11.51
C VAL A 120 -13.23 -0.10 10.99
N PHE A 121 -13.06 0.45 9.79
CA PHE A 121 -13.95 1.48 9.26
C PHE A 121 -15.37 0.98 9.03
N LEU A 122 -15.55 -0.28 8.61
CA LEU A 122 -16.87 -0.85 8.43
C LEU A 122 -17.65 -1.02 9.75
N GLN A 123 -16.94 -1.04 10.88
CA GLN A 123 -17.58 -1.10 12.21
C GLN A 123 -18.01 0.27 12.75
N PHE A 124 -17.52 1.40 12.18
CA PHE A 124 -17.90 2.74 12.65
C PHE A 124 -19.34 3.10 12.29
N MET A 125 -19.84 2.62 11.16
CA MET A 125 -21.22 2.82 10.72
C MET A 125 -21.79 1.47 10.28
N PRO A 126 -22.08 0.58 11.23
CA PRO A 126 -22.62 -0.73 10.92
C PRO A 126 -24.03 -0.60 10.35
N PRO A 127 -24.34 -1.29 9.24
CA PRO A 127 -25.70 -1.35 8.74
C PRO A 127 -26.59 -2.15 9.69
N GLU A 128 -27.88 -1.96 9.62
CA GLU A 128 -28.84 -2.85 10.31
C GLU A 128 -28.70 -4.28 9.76
N PRO A 129 -29.00 -5.32 10.57
CA PRO A 129 -28.85 -6.72 10.10
C PRO A 129 -29.63 -7.04 8.81
N LYS A 130 -30.75 -6.38 8.57
CA LYS A 130 -31.53 -6.50 7.33
C LYS A 130 -30.79 -5.98 6.08
N ASP A 131 -29.85 -5.03 6.28
CA ASP A 131 -29.12 -4.34 5.21
C ASP A 131 -27.72 -4.96 4.98
N PHE A 132 -27.37 -6.07 5.63
CA PHE A 132 -26.09 -6.74 5.47
C PHE A 132 -25.80 -7.16 4.02
N ALA A 133 -26.81 -7.66 3.31
CA ALA A 133 -26.67 -8.01 1.90
C ALA A 133 -26.37 -6.76 1.04
N VAL A 134 -27.03 -5.64 1.34
CA VAL A 134 -26.78 -4.36 0.66
C VAL A 134 -25.37 -3.86 0.93
N GLN A 135 -24.86 -4.02 2.15
CA GLN A 135 -23.47 -3.64 2.46
C GLN A 135 -22.44 -4.42 1.60
N LEU A 136 -22.62 -5.72 1.41
CA LEU A 136 -21.76 -6.52 0.55
C LEU A 136 -21.87 -6.07 -0.92
N GLU A 137 -23.09 -5.80 -1.38
CA GLU A 137 -23.33 -5.26 -2.73
C GLU A 137 -22.61 -3.91 -2.93
N VAL A 138 -22.68 -3.00 -1.96
CA VAL A 138 -21.97 -1.71 -1.99
C VAL A 138 -20.44 -1.91 -2.06
N VAL A 139 -19.90 -2.84 -1.28
CA VAL A 139 -18.47 -3.19 -1.32
C VAL A 139 -18.09 -3.69 -2.72
N LEU A 140 -18.89 -4.59 -3.29
CA LEU A 140 -18.67 -5.13 -4.63
C LEU A 140 -18.70 -4.04 -5.70
N VAL A 141 -19.75 -3.18 -5.70
CA VAL A 141 -19.89 -2.09 -6.69
C VAL A 141 -18.74 -1.10 -6.57
N CYS A 142 -18.40 -0.67 -5.38
CA CYS A 142 -17.26 0.23 -5.15
C CYS A 142 -15.92 -0.42 -5.54
N TRP A 143 -15.78 -1.72 -5.33
CA TRP A 143 -14.59 -2.46 -5.76
C TRP A 143 -14.49 -2.56 -7.29
N VAL A 144 -15.61 -2.82 -8.00
CA VAL A 144 -15.66 -2.79 -9.46
C VAL A 144 -15.25 -1.41 -9.97
N PHE A 145 -15.80 -0.34 -9.40
CA PHE A 145 -15.44 1.03 -9.72
C PHE A 145 -13.94 1.28 -9.50
N LEU A 146 -13.39 0.89 -8.34
CA LEU A 146 -11.97 0.95 -8.03
C LEU A 146 -11.13 0.23 -9.09
N THR A 147 -11.54 -0.98 -9.48
CA THR A 147 -10.82 -1.80 -10.47
C THR A 147 -10.79 -1.13 -11.84
N ILE A 148 -11.90 -0.58 -12.28
CA ILE A 148 -11.99 0.16 -13.56
C ILE A 148 -11.04 1.35 -13.53
N ILE A 149 -11.07 2.16 -12.48
CA ILE A 149 -10.20 3.33 -12.36
C ILE A 149 -8.72 2.92 -12.28
N LEU A 150 -8.37 1.89 -11.49
CA LEU A 150 -6.98 1.40 -11.41
C LEU A 150 -6.45 0.87 -12.76
N LYS A 151 -7.31 0.32 -13.61
CA LYS A 151 -6.93 -0.12 -14.97
C LYS A 151 -6.85 1.04 -15.96
N LEU A 152 -7.70 2.04 -15.82
CA LEU A 152 -7.73 3.22 -16.68
C LEU A 152 -6.62 4.23 -16.33
N TYR A 153 -6.25 4.34 -15.08
CA TYR A 153 -5.31 5.32 -14.56
C TYR A 153 -3.94 5.35 -15.27
N PRO A 154 -3.29 4.21 -15.58
CA PRO A 154 -2.04 4.19 -16.33
C PRO A 154 -2.16 4.76 -17.75
N TYR A 155 -3.34 4.65 -18.39
CA TYR A 155 -3.59 5.23 -19.71
C TYR A 155 -3.75 6.75 -19.65
N LEU A 156 -4.32 7.27 -18.57
CA LEU A 156 -4.44 8.71 -18.33
C LEU A 156 -3.08 9.36 -18.03
N GLN A 157 -2.14 8.61 -17.47
CA GLN A 157 -0.77 9.06 -17.19
C GLN A 157 0.22 8.84 -18.34
N ARG A 158 -0.26 8.69 -19.58
CA ARG A 158 0.57 8.53 -20.80
C ARG A 158 1.61 9.65 -20.96
N GLY A 159 2.72 9.56 -20.29
CA GLY A 159 3.83 10.51 -20.32
C GLY A 159 4.83 10.29 -19.21
N LYS A 160 4.43 9.69 -18.11
CA LYS A 160 5.36 9.21 -17.09
C LYS A 160 5.50 7.70 -17.29
N LYS A 161 6.55 7.27 -17.99
CA LYS A 161 6.99 5.87 -17.95
C LYS A 161 7.03 5.48 -16.47
N GLN A 162 6.09 4.65 -16.04
CA GLN A 162 6.24 3.94 -14.76
C GLN A 162 7.62 3.31 -14.85
N ALA A 163 8.55 3.80 -14.02
CA ALA A 163 9.88 3.23 -13.99
C ALA A 163 9.66 1.74 -13.72
N LYS A 164 9.92 0.91 -14.73
CA LYS A 164 10.01 -0.53 -14.50
C LYS A 164 10.98 -0.64 -13.33
N PRO A 165 10.72 -1.47 -12.29
CA PRO A 165 11.70 -1.79 -11.28
C PRO A 165 12.80 -2.48 -12.02
N THR A 166 13.71 -1.69 -12.47
CA THR A 166 14.70 -2.12 -13.42
C THR A 166 15.85 -2.67 -12.59
N VAL A 167 16.41 -3.72 -13.11
CA VAL A 167 17.82 -4.08 -12.95
C VAL A 167 18.70 -2.84 -12.65
N GLN A 168 18.34 -1.69 -13.18
CA GLN A 168 18.97 -0.38 -12.96
C GLN A 168 18.86 0.13 -11.50
N THR A 169 17.73 -0.04 -10.82
CA THR A 169 17.59 0.36 -9.40
C THR A 169 18.39 -0.59 -8.50
N LEU A 170 18.38 -1.89 -8.82
CA LEU A 170 19.20 -2.89 -8.13
C LEU A 170 20.70 -2.62 -8.36
N HIS A 171 21.10 -2.36 -9.61
CA HIS A 171 22.48 -2.02 -9.95
C HIS A 171 22.96 -0.75 -9.22
N THR A 172 22.12 0.28 -9.17
CA THR A 172 22.44 1.52 -8.44
C THR A 172 22.56 1.26 -6.94
N GLY A 173 21.63 0.48 -6.36
CA GLY A 173 21.66 0.10 -4.94
C GLY A 173 22.90 -0.74 -4.59
N LEU A 174 23.25 -1.72 -5.42
CA LEU A 174 24.46 -2.53 -5.23
C LEU A 174 25.73 -1.70 -5.34
N LYS A 175 25.78 -0.73 -6.28
CA LYS A 175 26.91 0.18 -6.41
C LYS A 175 27.06 1.07 -5.17
N GLN A 176 25.98 1.63 -4.65
CA GLN A 176 25.97 2.41 -3.41
C GLN A 176 26.44 1.57 -2.22
N LEU A 177 25.92 0.34 -2.10
CA LEU A 177 26.31 -0.60 -1.05
C LEU A 177 27.82 -0.92 -1.11
N SER A 178 28.35 -1.19 -2.31
CA SER A 178 29.78 -1.44 -2.51
C SER A 178 30.65 -0.25 -2.09
N GLN A 179 30.24 0.98 -2.42
CA GLN A 179 30.95 2.18 -2.01
C GLN A 179 30.94 2.36 -0.49
N MET A 180 29.81 2.10 0.17
CA MET A 180 29.72 2.17 1.63
C MET A 180 30.58 1.11 2.33
N LEU A 181 30.64 -0.12 1.79
CA LEU A 181 31.52 -1.16 2.32
C LEU A 181 33.00 -0.79 2.24
N ILE A 182 33.40 -0.13 1.15
CA ILE A 182 34.77 0.36 0.98
C ILE A 182 35.09 1.43 2.03
N ARG A 183 34.19 2.41 2.22
CA ARG A 183 34.37 3.49 3.22
C ARG A 183 34.43 2.94 4.65
N ILE A 184 33.65 1.92 4.99
CA ILE A 184 33.78 1.23 6.29
C ILE A 184 35.11 0.55 6.44
N ALA A 185 35.63 -0.11 5.37
CA ALA A 185 36.92 -0.76 5.39
C ALA A 185 38.07 0.25 5.57
N ASP A 186 37.88 1.46 5.03
CA ASP A 186 38.85 2.58 5.17
C ASP A 186 38.69 3.35 6.49
N GLY A 187 37.68 2.99 7.34
CA GLY A 187 37.46 3.61 8.65
C GLY A 187 36.77 4.98 8.57
N GLU A 188 36.20 5.35 7.44
CA GLU A 188 35.50 6.61 7.22
C GLU A 188 34.01 6.47 7.65
N THR A 189 33.70 6.76 8.90
CA THR A 189 32.31 6.83 9.43
C THR A 189 32.03 8.25 9.93
N ASP A 190 31.56 9.11 9.04
CA ASP A 190 31.17 10.48 9.33
C ASP A 190 29.63 10.68 9.35
N ASP A 191 29.19 11.89 9.72
CA ASP A 191 27.73 12.24 9.74
C ASP A 191 27.07 12.10 8.35
N ASP A 192 27.84 12.20 7.28
CA ASP A 192 27.34 12.02 5.91
C ASP A 192 27.12 10.55 5.59
N PHE A 193 27.88 9.64 6.21
CA PHE A 193 27.68 8.20 6.10
C PHE A 193 26.28 7.78 6.60
N SER A 194 25.84 8.32 7.74
CA SER A 194 24.49 8.05 8.27
C SER A 194 23.38 8.51 7.32
N LYS A 195 23.55 9.64 6.63
CA LYS A 195 22.57 10.12 5.63
C LYS A 195 22.55 9.24 4.38
N GLU A 196 23.69 8.74 3.96
CA GLU A 196 23.79 7.82 2.83
C GLU A 196 23.21 6.45 3.17
N LEU A 197 23.41 5.97 4.39
CA LEU A 197 22.79 4.75 4.91
C LEU A 197 21.25 4.86 4.86
N TYR A 198 20.68 5.99 5.28
CA TYR A 198 19.25 6.27 5.17
C TYR A 198 18.73 6.25 3.72
N LYS A 199 19.50 6.79 2.78
CA LYS A 199 19.13 6.75 1.34
C LYS A 199 19.18 5.32 0.79
N LEU A 200 20.16 4.53 1.24
CA LEU A 200 20.30 3.15 0.86
C LEU A 200 19.14 2.31 1.41
N GLU A 201 18.73 2.56 2.65
CA GLU A 201 17.57 1.93 3.29
C GLU A 201 16.27 2.24 2.53
N ASP A 202 16.03 3.49 2.13
CA ASP A 202 14.87 3.88 1.31
C ASP A 202 14.90 3.20 -0.07
N THR A 203 16.08 3.08 -0.68
CA THR A 203 16.27 2.37 -1.94
C THR A 203 15.98 0.87 -1.78
N TYR A 204 16.41 0.27 -0.68
CA TYR A 204 16.10 -1.11 -0.32
C TYR A 204 14.60 -1.33 -0.15
N HIS A 205 13.93 -0.49 0.63
CA HIS A 205 12.48 -0.58 0.83
C HIS A 205 11.69 -0.41 -0.47
N ARG A 206 12.13 0.49 -1.36
CA ARG A 206 11.53 0.64 -2.70
C ARG A 206 11.72 -0.60 -3.56
N MET A 207 12.92 -1.20 -3.58
CA MET A 207 13.17 -2.43 -4.33
C MET A 207 12.34 -3.60 -3.80
N ALA A 208 12.36 -3.84 -2.51
CA ALA A 208 11.59 -4.90 -1.87
C ALA A 208 10.10 -4.79 -2.17
N TYR A 209 9.60 -3.56 -2.18
CA TYR A 209 8.22 -3.26 -2.52
C TYR A 209 7.89 -3.50 -4.02
N GLN A 210 8.79 -3.12 -4.90
CA GLN A 210 8.65 -3.31 -6.35
C GLN A 210 8.70 -4.79 -6.74
N MET A 211 9.47 -5.60 -6.05
CA MET A 211 9.59 -7.05 -6.28
C MET A 211 8.27 -7.80 -6.12
N GLN A 212 7.43 -7.39 -5.16
CA GLN A 212 6.12 -8.02 -4.96
C GLN A 212 5.12 -7.73 -6.08
N THR A 213 5.34 -6.65 -6.85
CA THR A 213 4.33 -6.12 -7.77
C THR A 213 4.58 -6.42 -9.24
N VAL A 214 5.82 -6.73 -9.63
CA VAL A 214 6.22 -6.74 -11.05
C VAL A 214 6.33 -8.13 -11.65
N PHE A 215 6.67 -9.13 -10.85
CA PHE A 215 6.89 -10.48 -11.37
C PHE A 215 5.70 -11.40 -11.11
N GLN A 216 5.25 -12.11 -12.15
CA GLN A 216 4.26 -13.17 -12.02
C GLN A 216 4.89 -14.43 -11.39
N LYS A 217 4.06 -15.19 -10.66
CA LYS A 217 4.44 -16.46 -10.06
C LYS A 217 4.95 -17.42 -11.18
N GLY A 218 6.22 -17.84 -11.10
CA GLY A 218 6.79 -18.81 -12.03
C GLY A 218 7.90 -18.29 -12.95
N ASP A 219 8.17 -16.98 -12.95
CA ASP A 219 9.24 -16.40 -13.76
C ASP A 219 10.63 -16.69 -13.14
N HIS A 220 11.54 -17.29 -13.93
CA HIS A 220 12.93 -17.50 -13.53
C HIS A 220 13.65 -16.18 -13.18
N GLY A 221 13.31 -15.09 -13.88
CA GLY A 221 13.81 -13.76 -13.57
C GLY A 221 13.44 -13.30 -12.17
N LYS A 222 12.26 -13.68 -11.66
CA LYS A 222 11.84 -13.37 -10.29
C LYS A 222 12.73 -14.05 -9.25
N LYS A 223 13.02 -15.34 -9.41
CA LYS A 223 13.86 -16.07 -8.46
C LYS A 223 15.26 -15.47 -8.36
N CYS A 224 15.84 -15.10 -9.49
CA CYS A 224 17.14 -14.45 -9.53
C CYS A 224 17.11 -13.08 -8.83
N PHE A 225 16.08 -12.29 -9.09
CA PHE A 225 15.91 -10.97 -8.48
C PHE A 225 15.62 -11.07 -6.98
N ASP A 226 14.80 -12.02 -6.54
CA ASP A 226 14.51 -12.28 -5.12
C ASP A 226 15.81 -12.67 -4.39
N MET A 227 16.66 -13.50 -4.99
CA MET A 227 17.94 -13.93 -4.44
C MET A 227 18.90 -12.75 -4.30
N LEU A 228 19.00 -11.89 -5.33
CA LEU A 228 19.82 -10.68 -5.31
C LEU A 228 19.34 -9.68 -4.25
N ALA A 229 18.05 -9.54 -4.05
CA ALA A 229 17.49 -8.66 -3.01
C ALA A 229 17.74 -9.19 -1.59
N VAL A 230 17.70 -10.51 -1.39
CA VAL A 230 18.08 -11.11 -0.10
C VAL A 230 19.58 -10.89 0.17
N MET A 231 20.44 -11.03 -0.85
CA MET A 231 21.87 -10.73 -0.72
C MET A 231 22.09 -9.25 -0.39
N PHE A 232 21.42 -8.35 -1.09
CA PHE A 232 21.47 -6.91 -0.81
C PHE A 232 21.02 -6.59 0.62
N GLN A 233 19.94 -7.20 1.08
CA GLN A 233 19.44 -7.03 2.44
C GLN A 233 20.46 -7.46 3.49
N ARG A 234 21.05 -8.64 3.33
CA ARG A 234 22.05 -9.15 4.27
C ARG A 234 23.28 -8.24 4.31
N SER A 235 23.74 -7.80 3.16
CA SER A 235 24.87 -6.87 3.06
C SER A 235 24.54 -5.50 3.66
N PHE A 236 23.32 -5.02 3.49
CA PHE A 236 22.85 -3.78 4.12
C PHE A 236 22.86 -3.87 5.66
N TYR A 237 22.38 -4.99 6.23
CA TYR A 237 22.45 -5.18 7.68
C TYR A 237 23.88 -5.25 8.21
N LEU A 238 24.79 -5.88 7.48
CA LEU A 238 26.22 -5.89 7.83
C LEU A 238 26.81 -4.48 7.84
N VAL A 239 26.46 -3.64 6.86
CA VAL A 239 26.90 -2.23 6.82
C VAL A 239 26.32 -1.47 8.02
N ARG A 240 25.02 -1.65 8.32
CA ARG A 240 24.36 -0.96 9.43
C ARG A 240 24.92 -1.35 10.79
N ASP A 241 25.27 -2.62 10.99
CA ASP A 241 25.80 -3.10 12.27
C ASP A 241 27.26 -2.68 12.50
N LYS A 242 27.96 -2.19 11.46
CA LYS A 242 29.34 -1.70 11.52
C LYS A 242 29.45 -0.18 11.49
N ALA A 243 28.35 0.53 11.18
CA ALA A 243 28.24 1.98 11.18
C ALA A 243 27.88 2.51 12.57
#